data_cb79dca976d4d08cb0fd0302694df898
#
_entry.id   cb79dca976d4d08cb0fd0302694df898
#
_cell.length_a   1.000
_cell.length_b   1.000
_cell.length_c   1.000
_cell.angle_alpha   90.00
_cell.angle_beta   90.00
_cell.angle_gamma   90.00
#
_symmetry.space_group_name_H-M   'P 1'
#
loop_
_entity.id
_entity.type
_entity.pdbx_description
1 polymer ?
#
loop_
_entity_poly.entity_id
_entity_poly.type
_entity_poly.pdbx_seq_one_letter_code
_entity_poly.pdbx_strand_id
1 'polypeptide(L)'
;MVTFLLDRSGSMETCWDDVLGGFNAFVKEQDPNATLTLIQFDHEYKVSYEDLKMSEVKPLTRETYKPRGSTALLDALGQFLKVSTVPGTVVIFTDGYENASKMYTKAHIKDLVEQKTKDGWTFVYMGANQDAFAEAGSMGIRADYTMNYDVTRTPEAMHRLSQAVSSIGSN
;
A
#
# COMPACT_ATOMS: atom_id res chain seq x y z
N MET A 1 1.57 -14.03 1.06
CA MET A 1 1.91 -12.93 1.99
C MET A 1 1.61 -11.58 1.34
N VAL A 2 0.91 -10.73 2.06
CA VAL A 2 0.57 -9.38 1.58
C VAL A 2 1.21 -8.36 2.52
N THR A 3 1.86 -7.35 1.95
CA THR A 3 2.33 -6.17 2.68
C THR A 3 1.52 -4.97 2.21
N PHE A 4 0.89 -4.28 3.12
CA PHE A 4 0.08 -3.11 2.83
C PHE A 4 0.83 -1.86 3.30
N LEU A 5 1.24 -1.02 2.36
CA LEU A 5 1.86 0.28 2.63
C LEU A 5 0.75 1.33 2.57
N LEU A 6 0.28 1.74 3.71
CA LEU A 6 -0.85 2.64 3.85
C LEU A 6 -0.39 4.06 4.19
N ASP A 7 -0.67 4.98 3.27
CA ASP A 7 -0.41 6.40 3.46
C ASP A 7 -1.29 6.93 4.59
N ARG A 8 -0.67 7.56 5.58
CA ARG A 8 -1.36 8.28 6.65
C ARG A 8 -1.01 9.77 6.65
N SER A 9 -0.61 10.33 5.50
CA SER A 9 -0.37 11.76 5.42
C SER A 9 -1.64 12.56 5.70
N GLY A 10 -1.50 13.86 6.01
CA GLY A 10 -2.62 14.69 6.43
C GLY A 10 -3.78 14.73 5.45
N SER A 11 -3.49 14.63 4.13
CA SER A 11 -4.51 14.63 3.10
C SER A 11 -5.48 13.43 3.19
N MET A 12 -5.06 12.33 3.81
CA MET A 12 -5.91 11.15 4.02
C MET A 12 -7.07 11.42 4.98
N GLU A 13 -7.07 12.55 5.68
CA GLU A 13 -8.18 12.95 6.54
C GLU A 13 -9.50 13.05 5.78
N THR A 14 -9.46 13.43 4.51
CA THR A 14 -10.66 13.54 3.67
C THR A 14 -11.38 12.21 3.45
N CYS A 15 -10.68 11.08 3.60
CA CYS A 15 -11.24 9.75 3.44
C CYS A 15 -10.98 8.85 4.65
N TRP A 16 -10.77 9.42 5.82
CA TRP A 16 -10.36 8.72 7.04
C TRP A 16 -11.25 7.51 7.37
N ASP A 17 -12.54 7.75 7.56
CA ASP A 17 -13.47 6.65 7.91
C ASP A 17 -13.63 5.65 6.77
N ASP A 18 -13.56 6.11 5.54
CA ASP A 18 -13.66 5.24 4.36
C ASP A 18 -12.44 4.31 4.25
N VAL A 19 -11.25 4.80 4.60
CA VAL A 19 -10.04 3.97 4.66
C VAL A 19 -10.18 2.91 5.74
N LEU A 20 -10.66 3.29 6.93
CA LEU A 20 -10.88 2.35 8.02
C LEU A 20 -11.85 1.24 7.61
N GLY A 21 -13.01 1.62 7.08
CA GLY A 21 -14.02 0.66 6.63
C GLY A 21 -13.53 -0.22 5.50
N GLY A 22 -12.88 0.39 4.51
CA GLY A 22 -12.37 -0.33 3.34
C GLY A 22 -11.24 -1.31 3.69
N PHE A 23 -10.28 -0.88 4.50
CA PHE A 23 -9.20 -1.75 4.92
C PHE A 23 -9.72 -2.93 5.74
N ASN A 24 -10.63 -2.68 6.68
CA ASN A 24 -11.19 -3.74 7.51
C ASN A 24 -11.98 -4.74 6.68
N ALA A 25 -12.73 -4.27 5.68
CA ALA A 25 -13.43 -5.15 4.75
C ALA A 25 -12.45 -5.97 3.89
N PHE A 26 -11.36 -5.31 3.42
CA PHE A 26 -10.31 -5.99 2.66
C PHE A 26 -9.76 -7.20 3.43
N VAL A 27 -9.45 -7.01 4.71
CA VAL A 27 -8.90 -8.09 5.55
C VAL A 27 -9.91 -9.25 5.67
N LYS A 28 -11.18 -8.94 5.85
CA LYS A 28 -12.22 -9.97 5.99
C LYS A 28 -12.45 -10.79 4.72
N GLU A 29 -12.17 -10.21 3.56
CA GLU A 29 -12.34 -10.87 2.27
C GLU A 29 -11.19 -11.78 1.89
N GLN A 30 -10.05 -11.70 2.60
CA GLN A 30 -8.88 -12.52 2.31
C GLN A 30 -8.96 -13.89 2.98
N ASP A 31 -8.12 -14.82 2.50
CA ASP A 31 -7.97 -16.14 3.14
C ASP A 31 -7.53 -15.91 4.60
N PRO A 32 -8.25 -16.48 5.58
CA PRO A 32 -7.89 -16.32 7.00
C PRO A 32 -6.48 -16.79 7.34
N ASN A 33 -5.93 -17.71 6.57
CA ASN A 33 -4.58 -18.25 6.79
C ASN A 33 -3.48 -17.47 6.06
N ALA A 34 -3.83 -16.56 5.15
CA ALA A 34 -2.86 -15.67 4.53
C ALA A 34 -2.31 -14.71 5.58
N THR A 35 -1.09 -14.23 5.37
CA THR A 35 -0.45 -13.31 6.31
C THR A 35 -0.43 -11.89 5.76
N LEU A 36 -0.51 -10.93 6.68
CA LEU A 36 -0.51 -9.50 6.36
C LEU A 36 0.52 -8.77 7.22
N THR A 37 1.29 -7.92 6.57
CA THR A 37 2.13 -6.92 7.23
C THR A 37 1.53 -5.56 6.91
N LEU A 38 1.26 -4.76 7.93
CA LEU A 38 0.76 -3.40 7.75
C LEU A 38 1.84 -2.40 8.14
N ILE A 39 2.18 -1.55 7.19
CA ILE A 39 3.10 -0.43 7.38
C ILE A 39 2.34 0.85 7.10
N GLN A 40 2.28 1.73 8.08
CA GLN A 40 1.72 3.06 7.92
C GLN A 40 2.86 4.05 7.71
N PHE A 41 2.71 4.97 6.77
CA PHE A 41 3.74 5.97 6.52
C PHE A 41 3.17 7.37 6.31
N ASP A 42 3.91 8.35 6.74
CA ASP A 42 3.75 9.76 6.42
C ASP A 42 5.16 10.28 6.08
N HIS A 43 5.72 11.21 6.83
CA HIS A 43 7.15 11.50 6.79
C HIS A 43 7.95 10.51 7.64
N GLU A 44 7.26 9.66 8.40
CA GLU A 44 7.83 8.58 9.20
C GLU A 44 7.34 7.22 8.68
N TYR A 45 7.98 6.16 9.16
CA TYR A 45 7.72 4.79 8.77
C TYR A 45 7.38 3.99 10.02
N LYS A 46 6.19 3.39 10.05
CA LYS A 46 5.74 2.64 11.22
C LYS A 46 5.23 1.27 10.80
N VAL A 47 5.90 0.21 11.27
CA VAL A 47 5.38 -1.15 11.14
C VAL A 47 4.33 -1.36 12.23
N SER A 48 3.07 -1.44 11.83
CA SER A 48 1.97 -1.62 12.78
C SER A 48 1.90 -3.06 13.26
N TYR A 49 2.10 -4.02 12.36
CA TYR A 49 2.28 -5.43 12.69
C TYR A 49 2.93 -6.14 11.50
N GLU A 50 3.50 -7.31 11.76
CA GLU A 50 4.29 -8.07 10.81
C GLU A 50 3.81 -9.53 10.76
N ASP A 51 3.56 -10.04 9.55
CA ASP A 51 3.24 -11.45 9.29
C ASP A 51 2.13 -12.03 10.17
N LEU A 52 1.10 -11.23 10.47
CA LEU A 52 -0.08 -11.71 11.16
C LEU A 52 -1.00 -12.45 10.21
N LYS A 53 -1.59 -13.55 10.65
CA LYS A 53 -2.66 -14.19 9.89
C LYS A 53 -3.84 -13.23 9.77
N MET A 54 -4.50 -13.24 8.62
CA MET A 54 -5.67 -12.38 8.39
C MET A 54 -6.72 -12.56 9.49
N SER A 55 -6.90 -13.79 9.99
CA SER A 55 -7.82 -14.08 11.09
C SER A 55 -7.43 -13.41 12.41
N GLU A 56 -6.17 -13.01 12.57
CA GLU A 56 -5.65 -12.38 13.80
C GLU A 56 -5.53 -10.86 13.69
N VAL A 57 -5.78 -10.29 12.51
CA VAL A 57 -5.68 -8.84 12.30
C VAL A 57 -6.84 -8.14 12.96
N LYS A 58 -6.51 -7.21 13.87
CA LYS A 58 -7.52 -6.38 14.52
C LYS A 58 -7.96 -5.25 13.59
N PRO A 59 -9.23 -4.86 13.63
CA PRO A 59 -9.70 -3.73 12.83
C PRO A 59 -8.92 -2.45 13.11
N LEU A 60 -8.66 -1.68 12.05
CA LEU A 60 -8.14 -0.33 12.21
C LEU A 60 -9.22 0.58 12.78
N THR A 61 -8.82 1.48 13.68
CA THR A 61 -9.71 2.46 14.30
C THR A 61 -9.10 3.86 14.17
N ARG A 62 -9.85 4.89 14.52
CA ARG A 62 -9.34 6.27 14.55
C ARG A 62 -8.19 6.45 15.54
N GLU A 63 -8.01 5.52 16.47
CA GLU A 63 -6.91 5.55 17.42
C GLU A 63 -5.64 4.92 16.84
N THR A 64 -5.78 3.94 15.97
CA THR A 64 -4.65 3.19 15.40
C THR A 64 -4.24 3.66 14.00
N TYR A 65 -5.09 4.43 13.32
CA TYR A 65 -4.77 5.05 12.04
C TYR A 65 -5.18 6.52 12.10
N LYS A 66 -4.20 7.42 12.10
CA LYS A 66 -4.41 8.87 12.24
C LYS A 66 -3.67 9.63 11.15
N PRO A 67 -4.38 10.26 10.20
CA PRO A 67 -3.75 11.08 9.18
C PRO A 67 -2.97 12.23 9.80
N ARG A 68 -1.73 12.41 9.34
CA ARG A 68 -0.85 13.48 9.80
C ARG A 68 0.36 13.65 8.85
N GLY A 69 0.95 14.83 8.84
CA GLY A 69 2.25 15.05 8.23
C GLY A 69 2.27 15.01 6.72
N SER A 70 3.47 14.89 6.17
CA SER A 70 3.77 14.87 4.74
C SER A 70 3.95 13.44 4.23
N THR A 71 4.24 13.28 2.94
CA THR A 71 4.26 11.98 2.28
C THR A 71 5.67 11.60 1.83
N ALA A 72 6.28 10.60 2.48
CA ALA A 72 7.59 10.06 2.13
C ALA A 72 7.45 8.64 1.58
N LEU A 73 6.73 8.49 0.46
CA LEU A 73 6.44 7.21 -0.15
C LEU A 73 7.69 6.47 -0.62
N LEU A 74 8.60 7.17 -1.29
CA LEU A 74 9.82 6.54 -1.81
C LEU A 74 10.67 5.97 -0.68
N ASP A 75 10.83 6.73 0.40
CA ASP A 75 11.59 6.27 1.57
C ASP A 75 10.91 5.08 2.24
N ALA A 76 9.58 5.09 2.35
CA ALA A 76 8.84 3.99 2.95
C ALA A 76 8.99 2.71 2.14
N LEU A 77 8.82 2.81 0.82
CA LEU A 77 8.96 1.65 -0.07
C LEU A 77 10.40 1.14 -0.10
N GLY A 78 11.37 2.05 -0.18
CA GLY A 78 12.79 1.68 -0.18
C GLY A 78 13.22 1.00 1.12
N GLN A 79 12.78 1.53 2.24
CA GLN A 79 13.09 0.95 3.55
C GLN A 79 12.52 -0.47 3.68
N PHE A 80 11.28 -0.68 3.24
CA PHE A 80 10.67 -2.00 3.25
C PHE A 80 11.42 -2.97 2.35
N LEU A 81 11.72 -2.58 1.11
CA LEU A 81 12.37 -3.46 0.14
C LEU A 81 13.80 -3.82 0.55
N LYS A 82 14.50 -2.92 1.25
CA LYS A 82 15.87 -3.16 1.70
C LYS A 82 15.97 -4.35 2.66
N VAL A 83 14.97 -4.54 3.52
CA VAL A 83 15.01 -5.57 4.56
C VAL A 83 14.20 -6.82 4.20
N SER A 84 13.42 -6.78 3.13
CA SER A 84 12.51 -7.86 2.77
C SER A 84 13.17 -8.83 1.79
N THR A 85 13.14 -10.12 2.12
CA THR A 85 13.81 -11.17 1.35
C THR A 85 12.85 -12.19 0.74
N VAL A 86 11.65 -12.35 1.31
CA VAL A 86 10.68 -13.34 0.84
C VAL A 86 9.68 -12.67 -0.11
N PRO A 87 9.57 -13.13 -1.37
CA PRO A 87 8.64 -12.55 -2.33
C PRO A 87 7.18 -12.62 -1.84
N GLY A 88 6.43 -11.59 -2.18
CA GLY A 88 5.01 -11.50 -1.85
C GLY A 88 4.35 -10.39 -2.65
N THR A 89 3.15 -10.02 -2.24
CA THR A 89 2.39 -8.92 -2.85
C THR A 89 2.50 -7.67 -1.98
N VAL A 90 2.91 -6.56 -2.59
CA VAL A 90 2.99 -5.25 -1.92
C VAL A 90 1.88 -4.37 -2.47
N VAL A 91 1.01 -3.90 -1.60
CA VAL A 91 -0.06 -2.95 -1.96
C VAL A 91 0.31 -1.58 -1.44
N ILE A 92 0.35 -0.60 -2.33
CA ILE A 92 0.60 0.81 -1.99
C ILE A 92 -0.72 1.55 -2.12
N PHE A 93 -1.18 2.15 -1.03
CA PHE A 93 -2.43 2.91 -1.01
C PHE A 93 -2.13 4.35 -0.58
N THR A 94 -2.33 5.31 -1.49
CA THR A 94 -1.98 6.71 -1.26
C THR A 94 -2.95 7.63 -2.01
N ASP A 95 -3.19 8.83 -1.48
CA ASP A 95 -4.00 9.86 -2.14
C ASP A 95 -3.17 11.08 -2.53
N GLY A 96 -1.88 11.08 -2.26
CA GLY A 96 -1.03 12.24 -2.41
C GLY A 96 0.21 11.99 -3.23
N TYR A 97 0.84 13.10 -3.61
CA TYR A 97 2.12 13.06 -4.28
C TYR A 97 3.24 12.89 -3.25
N GLU A 98 4.27 12.17 -3.65
CA GLU A 98 5.50 12.07 -2.89
C GLU A 98 6.13 13.46 -2.73
N ASN A 99 6.40 13.89 -1.50
CA ASN A 99 6.93 15.23 -1.25
C ASN A 99 7.94 15.34 -0.10
N ALA A 100 8.27 14.24 0.57
CA ALA A 100 9.09 14.29 1.78
C ALA A 100 10.25 13.30 1.81
N SER A 101 10.42 12.47 0.79
CA SER A 101 11.50 11.47 0.78
C SER A 101 12.87 12.14 0.65
N LYS A 102 13.83 11.61 1.41
CA LYS A 102 15.20 12.15 1.48
C LYS A 102 16.27 11.12 1.14
N MET A 103 15.97 9.82 1.29
CA MET A 103 16.94 8.75 1.13
C MET A 103 16.87 8.06 -0.22
N TYR A 104 15.68 8.01 -0.83
CA TYR A 104 15.47 7.29 -2.09
C TYR A 104 14.90 8.22 -3.15
N THR A 105 15.43 8.09 -4.38
CA THR A 105 14.91 8.78 -5.56
C THR A 105 13.95 7.87 -6.31
N LYS A 106 13.15 8.44 -7.21
CA LYS A 106 12.26 7.64 -8.09
C LYS A 106 13.05 6.66 -8.93
N ALA A 107 14.22 7.07 -9.46
CA ALA A 107 15.07 6.20 -10.26
C ALA A 107 15.57 5.00 -9.45
N HIS A 108 16.00 5.22 -8.20
CA HIS A 108 16.46 4.16 -7.32
C HIS A 108 15.31 3.18 -7.01
N ILE A 109 14.13 3.70 -6.68
CA ILE A 109 12.96 2.87 -6.40
C ILE A 109 12.54 2.07 -7.62
N LYS A 110 12.57 2.68 -8.80
CA LYS A 110 12.26 1.99 -10.06
C LYS A 110 13.16 0.78 -10.25
N ASP A 111 14.46 0.94 -10.06
CA ASP A 111 15.41 -0.16 -10.18
C ASP A 111 15.12 -1.27 -9.16
N LEU A 112 14.85 -0.91 -7.92
CA LEU A 112 14.51 -1.89 -6.87
C LEU A 112 13.23 -2.65 -7.19
N VAL A 113 12.18 -1.94 -7.61
CA VAL A 113 10.88 -2.56 -7.93
C VAL A 113 11.02 -3.49 -9.14
N GLU A 114 11.74 -3.07 -10.19
CA GLU A 114 11.95 -3.90 -11.37
C GLU A 114 12.72 -5.16 -11.02
N GLN A 115 13.77 -5.05 -10.18
CA GLN A 115 14.55 -6.20 -9.73
C GLN A 115 13.70 -7.16 -8.89
N LYS A 116 12.94 -6.62 -7.94
CA LYS A 116 12.05 -7.43 -7.08
C LYS A 116 10.95 -8.11 -7.90
N THR A 117 10.42 -7.44 -8.90
CA THR A 117 9.42 -8.03 -9.81
C THR A 117 9.99 -9.25 -10.54
N LYS A 118 11.25 -9.19 -10.98
CA LYS A 118 11.94 -10.34 -11.59
C LYS A 118 12.13 -11.48 -10.59
N ASP A 119 12.25 -11.15 -9.31
CA ASP A 119 12.45 -12.13 -8.24
C ASP A 119 11.12 -12.72 -7.72
N GLY A 120 10.00 -12.39 -8.34
CA GLY A 120 8.70 -12.97 -8.00
C GLY A 120 7.78 -12.08 -7.17
N TRP A 121 8.18 -10.84 -6.88
CA TRP A 121 7.32 -9.89 -6.18
C TRP A 121 6.24 -9.32 -7.10
N THR A 122 5.08 -9.00 -6.52
CA THR A 122 4.01 -8.30 -7.22
C THR A 122 3.72 -6.99 -6.49
N PHE A 123 3.64 -5.89 -7.25
CA PHE A 123 3.36 -4.56 -6.70
C PHE A 123 2.03 -4.07 -7.25
N VAL A 124 1.15 -3.65 -6.35
CA VAL A 124 -0.15 -3.05 -6.68
C VAL A 124 -0.16 -1.61 -6.19
N TYR A 125 -0.51 -0.67 -7.07
CA TYR A 125 -0.55 0.75 -6.73
C TYR A 125 -1.98 1.26 -6.81
N MET A 126 -2.46 1.85 -5.72
CA MET A 126 -3.76 2.52 -5.67
C MET A 126 -3.53 4.00 -5.36
N GLY A 127 -3.79 4.85 -6.34
CA GLY A 127 -3.58 6.28 -6.21
C GLY A 127 -4.86 7.07 -6.44
N ALA A 128 -5.07 8.10 -5.63
CA ALA A 128 -6.18 9.03 -5.77
C ALA A 128 -5.68 10.43 -6.11
N ASN A 129 -6.52 11.23 -6.75
CA ASN A 129 -6.28 12.66 -7.01
C ASN A 129 -4.99 12.94 -7.77
N GLN A 130 -4.53 12.00 -8.58
CA GLN A 130 -3.29 12.09 -9.34
C GLN A 130 -3.37 11.19 -10.56
N ASP A 131 -2.39 11.32 -11.44
CA ASP A 131 -2.23 10.34 -12.51
C ASP A 131 -1.52 9.12 -11.94
N ALA A 132 -2.31 8.16 -11.40
CA ALA A 132 -1.77 6.97 -10.77
C ALA A 132 -0.92 6.14 -11.74
N PHE A 133 -1.28 6.09 -13.02
CA PHE A 133 -0.52 5.33 -14.01
C PHE A 133 0.86 5.94 -14.25
N ALA A 134 0.96 7.27 -14.32
CA ALA A 134 2.23 7.96 -14.48
C ALA A 134 3.09 7.79 -13.23
N GLU A 135 2.52 7.97 -12.04
CA GLU A 135 3.26 7.80 -10.78
C GLU A 135 3.76 6.37 -10.58
N ALA A 136 2.89 5.39 -10.79
CA ALA A 136 3.28 3.98 -10.67
C ALA A 136 4.35 3.61 -11.69
N GLY A 137 4.21 4.03 -12.94
CA GLY A 137 5.18 3.77 -14.00
C GLY A 137 6.54 4.37 -13.70
N SER A 138 6.57 5.57 -13.09
CA SER A 138 7.83 6.20 -12.69
C SER A 138 8.58 5.42 -11.59
N MET A 139 7.87 4.55 -10.88
CA MET A 139 8.42 3.67 -9.84
C MET A 139 8.55 2.22 -10.31
N GLY A 140 8.35 1.94 -11.59
CA GLY A 140 8.51 0.59 -12.15
C GLY A 140 7.32 -0.35 -11.94
N ILE A 141 6.18 0.16 -11.49
CA ILE A 141 4.97 -0.65 -11.26
C ILE A 141 4.16 -0.77 -12.55
N ARG A 142 3.70 -1.98 -12.87
CA ARG A 142 2.99 -2.28 -14.11
C ARG A 142 1.60 -1.63 -14.14
N ALA A 143 1.16 -1.22 -15.32
CA ALA A 143 -0.14 -0.59 -15.52
C ALA A 143 -1.31 -1.51 -15.15
N ASP A 144 -1.19 -2.82 -15.41
CA ASP A 144 -2.24 -3.79 -15.09
C ASP A 144 -2.42 -4.02 -13.57
N TYR A 145 -1.46 -3.56 -12.76
CA TYR A 145 -1.56 -3.56 -11.29
C TYR A 145 -1.71 -2.17 -10.70
N THR A 146 -2.10 -1.20 -11.52
CA THR A 146 -2.30 0.19 -11.08
C THR A 146 -3.78 0.55 -11.15
N MET A 147 -4.29 1.19 -10.11
CA MET A 147 -5.67 1.62 -10.03
C MET A 147 -5.75 3.08 -9.61
N ASN A 148 -6.59 3.86 -10.32
CA ASN A 148 -7.02 5.17 -9.86
C ASN A 148 -8.26 5.01 -9.01
N TYR A 149 -8.38 5.78 -7.94
CA TYR A 149 -9.61 5.80 -7.16
C TYR A 149 -10.00 7.23 -6.80
N ASP A 150 -11.29 7.43 -6.61
CA ASP A 150 -11.86 8.68 -6.12
C ASP A 150 -11.94 8.57 -4.59
N VAL A 151 -11.42 9.57 -3.87
CA VAL A 151 -11.44 9.56 -2.40
C VAL A 151 -12.86 9.47 -1.83
N THR A 152 -13.87 9.89 -2.59
CA THR A 152 -15.27 9.74 -2.18
C THR A 152 -15.81 8.33 -2.38
N ARG A 153 -15.03 7.45 -3.04
CA ARG A 153 -15.39 6.06 -3.35
C ARG A 153 -14.36 5.07 -2.83
N THR A 154 -13.71 5.39 -1.73
CA THR A 154 -12.67 4.54 -1.13
C THR A 154 -13.17 3.12 -0.84
N PRO A 155 -14.39 2.87 -0.30
CA PRO A 155 -14.86 1.51 -0.08
C PRO A 155 -14.95 0.67 -1.37
N GLU A 156 -15.40 1.27 -2.47
CA GLU A 156 -15.45 0.57 -3.77
C GLU A 156 -14.05 0.24 -4.28
N ALA A 157 -13.11 1.17 -4.12
CA ALA A 157 -11.73 0.98 -4.50
C ALA A 157 -11.09 -0.15 -3.70
N MET A 158 -11.32 -0.20 -2.39
CA MET A 158 -10.82 -1.28 -1.52
C MET A 158 -11.42 -2.63 -1.89
N HIS A 159 -12.69 -2.68 -2.29
CA HIS A 159 -13.33 -3.91 -2.73
C HIS A 159 -12.67 -4.44 -4.02
N ARG A 160 -12.43 -3.56 -5.00
CA ARG A 160 -11.71 -3.94 -6.23
C ARG A 160 -10.30 -4.41 -5.93
N LEU A 161 -9.62 -3.73 -5.00
CA LEU A 161 -8.30 -4.13 -4.56
C LEU A 161 -8.32 -5.53 -3.95
N SER A 162 -9.29 -5.80 -3.09
CA SER A 162 -9.45 -7.11 -2.46
C SER A 162 -9.58 -8.22 -3.49
N GLN A 163 -10.40 -8.00 -4.53
CA GLN A 163 -10.58 -8.97 -5.61
C GLN A 163 -9.27 -9.18 -6.38
N ALA A 164 -8.55 -8.11 -6.69
CA ALA A 164 -7.28 -8.20 -7.42
C ALA A 164 -6.23 -8.96 -6.63
N VAL A 165 -6.09 -8.68 -5.34
CA VAL A 165 -5.12 -9.35 -4.47
C VAL A 165 -5.48 -10.83 -4.30
N SER A 166 -6.74 -11.16 -4.11
CA SER A 166 -7.19 -12.56 -4.01
C SER A 166 -6.89 -13.33 -5.30
N SER A 167 -7.08 -12.70 -6.46
CA SER A 167 -6.77 -13.31 -7.75
C SER A 167 -5.27 -13.59 -7.90
N ILE A 168 -4.40 -12.69 -7.45
CA ILE A 168 -2.95 -12.89 -7.45
C ILE A 168 -2.58 -14.05 -6.54
N GLY A 169 -3.17 -14.10 -5.33
CA GLY A 169 -2.88 -15.12 -4.33
C GLY A 169 -3.39 -16.51 -4.69
N SER A 170 -4.32 -16.65 -5.65
CA SER A 170 -4.87 -17.93 -6.05
C SER A 170 -4.07 -18.64 -7.15
N ASN A 171 -3.01 -18.03 -7.61
CA ASN A 171 -2.15 -18.62 -8.67
C ASN A 171 -0.95 -19.35 -8.11
#